data_35761f31ac0d3a2a4113179d1ca7fba4
#
_entry.id   35761f31ac0d3a2a4113179d1ca7fba4
#
_cell.length_a   1.000
_cell.length_b   1.000
_cell.length_c   1.000
_cell.angle_alpha   90.00
_cell.angle_beta   90.00
_cell.angle_gamma   90.00
#
_symmetry.space_group_name_H-M   'P 1'
#
loop_
_entity.id
_entity.type
_entity.pdbx_description
1 polymer ?
#
loop_
_entity_poly.entity_id
_entity_poly.type
_entity_poly.pdbx_seq_one_letter_code
_entity_poly.pdbx_strand_id
1 'polypeptide(L)'
;MVNDTTRLLGLAGLAVVRVEDAVHDGPVVHLVTADEQACICPGCGVRARRVKGWVTTSPRDLPVAGRPVELRWCKRRWHCDQQGCDRKTFTEAIGEIPARARVTTRLRQAAGAAVADGGRTIVQAARDHGLSWPVVSAAFTAHATAVLPDKPQPVAVLGIDEIRRGRPQWTWNDEQQCWEITVDRWHVGFVDLAGGQGLLGQVEGRTSVAVRDWLTQWDEAWRQGVRVVAIDMCTVFKAAARAALPQARLVVDHFHLVQLANQALTEVRRRVTLQVRGRLFGGVEDEHLWVGLRR
;
A
#
# COMPACT_ATOMS: atom_id res chain seq x y z
N MET A 1 30.78 -27.85 -0.33
CA MET A 1 30.32 -28.06 -1.73
C MET A 1 28.83 -27.78 -1.78
N VAL A 2 28.40 -26.93 -2.70
CA VAL A 2 26.99 -26.65 -2.95
C VAL A 2 26.46 -27.83 -3.79
N ASN A 3 25.53 -28.61 -3.25
CA ASN A 3 24.92 -29.74 -3.97
C ASN A 3 23.79 -29.23 -4.90
N ASP A 4 23.31 -30.10 -5.80
CA ASP A 4 22.31 -29.73 -6.80
C ASP A 4 20.97 -29.30 -6.15
N THR A 5 20.59 -29.92 -5.04
CA THR A 5 19.39 -29.55 -4.27
C THR A 5 19.50 -28.13 -3.74
N THR A 6 20.67 -27.70 -3.27
CA THR A 6 20.93 -26.32 -2.84
C THR A 6 20.76 -25.34 -3.98
N ARG A 7 21.26 -25.69 -5.18
CA ARG A 7 21.09 -24.86 -6.39
C ARG A 7 19.63 -24.75 -6.82
N LEU A 8 18.89 -25.85 -6.79
CA LEU A 8 17.47 -25.90 -7.12
C LEU A 8 16.62 -25.09 -6.15
N LEU A 9 16.94 -25.15 -4.83
CA LEU A 9 16.21 -24.36 -3.82
C LEU A 9 16.44 -22.86 -4.01
N GLY A 10 17.65 -22.44 -4.45
CA GLY A 10 17.95 -21.07 -4.82
C GLY A 10 17.91 -20.05 -3.66
N LEU A 11 18.14 -20.46 -2.42
CA LEU A 11 18.27 -19.58 -1.26
C LEU A 11 19.76 -19.24 -1.04
N ALA A 12 20.14 -18.02 -1.41
CA ALA A 12 21.51 -17.56 -1.24
C ALA A 12 21.96 -17.60 0.23
N GLY A 13 23.19 -18.06 0.47
CA GLY A 13 23.76 -18.16 1.82
C GLY A 13 23.30 -19.37 2.64
N LEU A 14 22.50 -20.26 2.07
CA LEU A 14 22.07 -21.53 2.70
C LEU A 14 22.58 -22.73 1.88
N ALA A 15 22.79 -23.85 2.57
CA ALA A 15 23.05 -25.13 1.96
C ALA A 15 22.03 -26.18 2.47
N VAL A 16 21.50 -26.97 1.54
CA VAL A 16 20.64 -28.09 1.83
C VAL A 16 21.50 -29.27 2.32
N VAL A 17 21.20 -29.71 3.52
CA VAL A 17 21.85 -30.88 4.12
C VAL A 17 21.08 -32.17 3.80
N ARG A 18 19.75 -32.11 3.91
CA ARG A 18 18.85 -33.23 3.75
C ARG A 18 17.47 -32.77 3.34
N VAL A 19 16.79 -33.58 2.57
CA VAL A 19 15.36 -33.43 2.25
C VAL A 19 14.65 -34.67 2.73
N GLU A 20 13.54 -34.50 3.43
CA GLU A 20 12.63 -35.56 3.86
C GLU A 20 11.28 -35.35 3.16
N ASP A 21 10.72 -36.40 2.56
CA ASP A 21 9.36 -36.36 2.04
C ASP A 21 8.37 -36.60 3.19
N ALA A 22 7.61 -35.59 3.56
CA ALA A 22 6.45 -35.78 4.41
C ALA A 22 5.25 -36.21 3.56
N VAL A 23 4.60 -37.30 3.95
CA VAL A 23 3.59 -38.02 3.15
C VAL A 23 2.37 -37.12 2.80
N HIS A 24 2.08 -36.08 3.58
CA HIS A 24 0.89 -35.22 3.39
C HIS A 24 1.17 -33.72 3.29
N ASP A 25 2.26 -33.19 3.85
CA ASP A 25 2.49 -31.75 4.02
C ASP A 25 3.57 -31.13 3.13
N GLY A 26 4.08 -31.85 2.14
CA GLY A 26 5.19 -31.41 1.30
C GLY A 26 6.56 -31.70 1.91
N PRO A 27 7.67 -31.40 1.19
CA PRO A 27 9.02 -31.74 1.63
C PRO A 27 9.47 -30.90 2.82
N VAL A 28 10.20 -31.54 3.74
CA VAL A 28 10.95 -30.88 4.82
C VAL A 28 12.41 -30.76 4.39
N VAL A 29 12.90 -29.51 4.27
CA VAL A 29 14.25 -29.21 3.80
C VAL A 29 15.11 -28.74 4.98
N HIS A 30 16.11 -29.52 5.34
CA HIS A 30 17.08 -29.20 6.39
C HIS A 30 18.22 -28.35 5.82
N LEU A 31 18.42 -27.19 6.43
CA LEU A 31 19.33 -26.16 5.96
C LEU A 31 20.38 -25.83 7.02
N VAL A 32 21.57 -25.49 6.54
CA VAL A 32 22.64 -24.87 7.33
C VAL A 32 23.10 -23.60 6.66
N THR A 33 23.71 -22.69 7.41
CA THR A 33 24.30 -21.47 6.88
C THR A 33 25.58 -21.81 6.12
N ALA A 34 25.63 -21.42 4.84
CA ALA A 34 26.80 -21.50 3.95
C ALA A 34 27.47 -20.14 3.73
N ASP A 35 26.85 -19.05 4.16
CA ASP A 35 27.37 -17.71 4.07
C ASP A 35 28.47 -17.49 5.11
N GLU A 36 29.70 -17.24 4.63
CA GLU A 36 30.84 -16.95 5.50
C GLU A 36 30.74 -15.61 6.24
N GLN A 37 29.90 -14.69 5.79
CA GLN A 37 29.66 -13.40 6.42
C GLN A 37 28.73 -13.54 7.64
N ALA A 38 27.97 -14.61 7.73
CA ALA A 38 27.00 -14.82 8.82
C ALA A 38 27.65 -14.96 10.21
N CYS A 39 28.96 -15.15 10.30
CA CYS A 39 29.73 -15.13 11.57
C CYS A 39 30.26 -13.76 11.97
N ILE A 40 29.97 -12.70 11.20
CA ILE A 40 30.35 -11.31 11.54
C ILE A 40 29.36 -10.73 12.55
N CYS A 41 29.89 -10.18 13.64
CA CYS A 41 29.06 -9.53 14.67
C CYS A 41 28.36 -8.29 14.10
N PRO A 42 27.03 -8.23 14.13
CA PRO A 42 26.30 -7.08 13.60
C PRO A 42 26.40 -5.80 14.46
N GLY A 43 27.06 -5.87 15.62
CA GLY A 43 27.29 -4.72 16.49
C GLY A 43 28.65 -4.04 16.28
N CYS A 44 29.71 -4.81 15.97
CA CYS A 44 31.06 -4.26 15.84
C CYS A 44 31.77 -4.65 14.52
N GLY A 45 31.14 -5.44 13.64
CA GLY A 45 31.74 -5.86 12.36
C GLY A 45 32.88 -6.89 12.49
N VAL A 46 33.22 -7.36 13.69
CA VAL A 46 34.31 -8.30 13.90
C VAL A 46 33.83 -9.74 13.70
N ARG A 47 34.64 -10.56 13.02
CA ARG A 47 34.37 -11.98 12.80
C ARG A 47 34.45 -12.76 14.11
N ALA A 48 33.37 -13.44 14.47
CA ALA A 48 33.35 -14.34 15.63
C ALA A 48 34.01 -15.68 15.31
N ARG A 49 34.70 -16.24 16.30
CA ARG A 49 35.41 -17.54 16.16
C ARG A 49 34.84 -18.64 17.01
N ARG A 50 34.06 -18.31 18.04
CA ARG A 50 33.55 -19.28 19.03
C ARG A 50 32.04 -19.41 18.94
N VAL A 51 31.59 -20.62 18.63
CA VAL A 51 30.18 -21.00 18.64
C VAL A 51 29.70 -21.15 20.07
N LYS A 52 28.61 -20.52 20.44
CA LYS A 52 27.92 -20.64 21.73
C LYS A 52 26.94 -21.85 21.74
N GLY A 53 26.32 -22.13 20.61
CA GLY A 53 25.31 -23.16 20.47
C GLY A 53 24.57 -23.07 19.13
N TRP A 54 23.50 -23.83 19.04
CA TRP A 54 22.70 -23.95 17.80
C TRP A 54 21.24 -23.65 18.07
N VAL A 55 20.56 -23.12 17.06
CA VAL A 55 19.11 -22.81 17.09
C VAL A 55 18.50 -23.21 15.76
N THR A 56 17.46 -24.02 15.80
CA THR A 56 16.67 -24.33 14.61
C THR A 56 15.47 -23.40 14.50
N THR A 57 15.23 -22.87 13.30
CA THR A 57 14.07 -22.04 12.97
C THR A 57 13.44 -22.55 11.68
N SER A 58 12.12 -22.35 11.53
CA SER A 58 11.35 -22.77 10.36
C SER A 58 10.76 -21.53 9.66
N PRO A 59 11.56 -20.80 8.85
CA PRO A 59 11.03 -19.70 8.06
C PRO A 59 10.13 -20.23 6.94
N ARG A 60 9.05 -19.52 6.65
CA ARG A 60 8.21 -19.81 5.49
C ARG A 60 8.86 -19.36 4.21
N ASP A 61 8.62 -20.12 3.13
CA ASP A 61 9.14 -19.86 1.81
C ASP A 61 8.08 -20.08 0.72
N LEU A 62 8.45 -19.79 -0.52
CA LEU A 62 7.64 -20.12 -1.69
C LEU A 62 7.45 -21.64 -1.80
N PRO A 63 6.29 -22.09 -2.32
CA PRO A 63 6.09 -23.51 -2.59
C PRO A 63 7.10 -24.02 -3.64
N VAL A 64 7.51 -25.26 -3.50
CA VAL A 64 8.39 -25.95 -4.46
C VAL A 64 7.54 -26.93 -5.27
N ALA A 65 7.59 -26.83 -6.59
CA ALA A 65 6.77 -27.64 -7.49
C ALA A 65 5.25 -27.61 -7.14
N GLY A 66 4.75 -26.44 -6.72
CA GLY A 66 3.34 -26.23 -6.34
C GLY A 66 2.96 -26.81 -4.97
N ARG A 67 3.90 -27.40 -4.23
CA ARG A 67 3.67 -27.96 -2.89
C ARG A 67 4.29 -27.08 -1.81
N PRO A 68 3.63 -26.87 -0.67
CA PRO A 68 4.23 -26.21 0.50
C PRO A 68 5.57 -26.86 0.87
N VAL A 69 6.51 -26.06 1.30
CA VAL A 69 7.81 -26.55 1.79
C VAL A 69 8.02 -26.11 3.24
N GLU A 70 8.44 -27.04 4.09
CA GLU A 70 8.90 -26.72 5.44
C GLU A 70 10.42 -26.57 5.44
N LEU A 71 10.92 -25.38 5.73
CA LEU A 71 12.34 -25.15 5.92
C LEU A 71 12.71 -25.36 7.39
N ARG A 72 13.74 -26.13 7.66
CA ARG A 72 14.35 -26.31 8.99
C ARG A 72 15.78 -25.82 8.97
N TRP A 73 15.97 -24.56 9.29
CA TRP A 73 17.28 -23.92 9.26
C TRP A 73 17.97 -24.02 10.61
N CYS A 74 19.07 -24.81 10.70
CA CYS A 74 19.94 -24.92 11.85
C CYS A 74 21.02 -23.84 11.80
N LYS A 75 20.94 -22.86 12.69
CA LYS A 75 21.79 -21.69 12.79
C LYS A 75 22.77 -21.80 13.94
N ARG A 76 23.97 -21.31 13.74
CA ARG A 76 24.94 -21.12 14.84
C ARG A 76 24.60 -19.84 15.62
N ARG A 77 24.76 -19.91 16.91
CA ARG A 77 24.84 -18.76 17.80
C ARG A 77 26.28 -18.54 18.19
N TRP A 78 26.77 -17.31 18.01
CA TRP A 78 28.15 -16.95 18.16
C TRP A 78 28.38 -16.12 19.43
N HIS A 79 29.61 -16.22 20.01
CA HIS A 79 30.12 -15.24 20.96
C HIS A 79 30.79 -14.09 20.20
N CYS A 80 30.56 -12.85 20.63
CA CYS A 80 31.37 -11.73 20.25
C CYS A 80 32.45 -11.52 21.32
N ASP A 81 33.69 -11.79 20.95
CA ASP A 81 34.83 -11.70 21.88
C ASP A 81 35.46 -10.30 21.87
N GLN A 82 34.93 -9.33 21.09
CA GLN A 82 35.44 -7.96 21.02
C GLN A 82 35.15 -7.21 22.32
N GLN A 83 36.23 -6.72 23.00
CA GLN A 83 36.12 -5.85 24.16
C GLN A 83 35.44 -4.55 23.76
N GLY A 84 34.48 -4.07 24.58
CA GLY A 84 33.72 -2.86 24.29
C GLY A 84 32.50 -3.04 23.34
N CYS A 85 32.28 -4.22 22.80
CA CYS A 85 31.04 -4.49 22.05
C CYS A 85 29.89 -4.78 23.02
N ASP A 86 28.78 -4.04 22.90
CA ASP A 86 27.58 -4.24 23.72
C ASP A 86 26.93 -5.60 23.46
N ARG A 87 27.12 -6.12 22.24
CA ARG A 87 26.55 -7.39 21.81
C ARG A 87 27.47 -8.56 22.18
N LYS A 88 27.14 -9.26 23.26
CA LYS A 88 27.92 -10.41 23.72
C LYS A 88 27.67 -11.70 22.92
N THR A 89 26.49 -11.83 22.32
CA THR A 89 26.14 -12.98 21.47
C THR A 89 25.21 -12.57 20.34
N PHE A 90 25.28 -13.28 19.21
CA PHE A 90 24.36 -13.11 18.09
C PHE A 90 24.11 -14.44 17.40
N THR A 91 23.00 -14.55 16.68
CA THR A 91 22.63 -15.72 15.87
C THR A 91 22.78 -15.36 14.41
N GLU A 92 23.19 -16.31 13.61
CA GLU A 92 23.32 -16.14 12.15
C GLU A 92 22.06 -15.57 11.52
N ALA A 93 22.26 -14.66 10.60
CA ALA A 93 21.25 -14.11 9.71
C ALA A 93 21.87 -13.98 8.33
N ILE A 94 21.05 -14.05 7.30
CA ILE A 94 21.47 -13.92 5.89
C ILE A 94 20.52 -12.95 5.19
N GLY A 95 20.90 -12.44 4.02
CA GLY A 95 20.06 -11.52 3.24
C GLY A 95 18.68 -12.06 2.92
N GLU A 96 18.61 -13.35 2.57
CA GLU A 96 17.34 -14.05 2.29
C GLU A 96 16.44 -14.23 3.52
N ILE A 97 17.02 -14.31 4.71
CA ILE A 97 16.28 -14.46 5.97
C ILE A 97 16.95 -13.60 7.04
N PRO A 98 16.59 -12.32 7.10
CA PRO A 98 17.13 -11.38 8.08
C PRO A 98 16.91 -11.80 9.53
N ALA A 99 17.61 -11.16 10.44
CA ALA A 99 17.47 -11.45 11.86
C ALA A 99 16.00 -11.34 12.32
N ARG A 100 15.52 -12.35 13.05
CA ARG A 100 14.13 -12.49 13.53
C ARG A 100 13.07 -12.67 12.44
N ALA A 101 13.43 -12.71 11.16
CA ALA A 101 12.47 -12.99 10.10
C ALA A 101 11.93 -14.41 10.19
N ARG A 102 10.63 -14.56 9.98
CA ARG A 102 9.90 -15.83 9.91
C ARG A 102 9.45 -16.16 8.48
N VAL A 103 9.83 -15.32 7.54
CA VAL A 103 9.45 -15.39 6.12
C VAL A 103 10.66 -14.99 5.31
N THR A 104 10.96 -15.74 4.25
CA THR A 104 12.06 -15.40 3.33
C THR A 104 11.80 -14.09 2.60
N THR A 105 12.85 -13.41 2.20
CA THR A 105 12.77 -12.17 1.42
C THR A 105 12.02 -12.40 0.11
N ARG A 106 12.30 -13.50 -0.60
CA ARG A 106 11.65 -13.83 -1.87
C ARG A 106 10.14 -14.10 -1.74
N LEU A 107 9.68 -14.75 -0.65
CA LEU A 107 8.25 -14.94 -0.40
C LEU A 107 7.56 -13.59 -0.13
N ARG A 108 8.21 -12.68 0.61
CA ARG A 108 7.70 -11.32 0.81
C ARG A 108 7.59 -10.57 -0.50
N GLN A 109 8.64 -10.63 -1.32
CA GLN A 109 8.65 -9.97 -2.63
C GLN A 109 7.55 -10.50 -3.54
N ALA A 110 7.37 -11.82 -3.62
CA ALA A 110 6.30 -12.44 -4.41
C ALA A 110 4.91 -12.00 -3.94
N ALA A 111 4.68 -11.95 -2.62
CA ALA A 111 3.40 -11.49 -2.06
C ALA A 111 3.15 -9.99 -2.32
N GLY A 112 4.19 -9.15 -2.25
CA GLY A 112 4.10 -7.74 -2.59
C GLY A 112 3.79 -7.51 -4.07
N ALA A 113 4.49 -8.19 -4.96
CA ALA A 113 4.28 -8.13 -6.40
C ALA A 113 2.90 -8.67 -6.81
N ALA A 114 2.38 -9.71 -6.14
CA ALA A 114 1.03 -10.21 -6.39
C ALA A 114 -0.05 -9.14 -6.18
N VAL A 115 0.15 -8.23 -5.23
CA VAL A 115 -0.73 -7.07 -5.02
C VAL A 115 -0.47 -5.97 -6.05
N ALA A 116 0.79 -5.57 -6.21
CA ALA A 116 1.18 -4.43 -7.03
C ALA A 116 0.96 -4.69 -8.53
N ASP A 117 1.48 -5.81 -9.03
CA ASP A 117 1.56 -6.11 -10.46
C ASP A 117 0.45 -7.10 -10.87
N GLY A 118 0.07 -7.99 -9.95
CA GLY A 118 -0.94 -9.03 -10.19
C GLY A 118 -2.38 -8.59 -9.90
N GLY A 119 -2.61 -7.38 -9.42
CA GLY A 119 -3.96 -6.85 -9.13
C GLY A 119 -4.70 -7.60 -8.02
N ARG A 120 -4.00 -8.38 -7.18
CA ARG A 120 -4.61 -9.08 -6.04
C ARG A 120 -4.92 -8.11 -4.91
N THR A 121 -6.01 -8.34 -4.20
CA THR A 121 -6.20 -7.66 -2.91
C THR A 121 -5.20 -8.20 -1.89
N ILE A 122 -4.85 -7.40 -0.87
CA ILE A 122 -3.96 -7.86 0.22
C ILE A 122 -4.50 -9.13 0.89
N VAL A 123 -5.84 -9.25 1.03
CA VAL A 123 -6.49 -10.43 1.62
C VAL A 123 -6.30 -11.67 0.74
N GLN A 124 -6.46 -11.54 -0.57
CA GLN A 124 -6.23 -12.65 -1.50
C GLN A 124 -4.76 -13.07 -1.51
N ALA A 125 -3.83 -12.10 -1.65
CA ALA A 125 -2.41 -12.40 -1.61
C ALA A 125 -1.97 -13.04 -0.27
N ALA A 126 -2.58 -12.62 0.86
CA ALA A 126 -2.34 -13.23 2.16
C ALA A 126 -2.76 -14.71 2.19
N ARG A 127 -3.91 -15.05 1.63
CA ARG A 127 -4.39 -16.43 1.50
C ARG A 127 -3.53 -17.26 0.55
N ASP A 128 -3.25 -16.72 -0.64
CA ASP A 128 -2.48 -17.41 -1.70
C ASP A 128 -1.05 -17.75 -1.23
N HIS A 129 -0.43 -16.90 -0.41
CA HIS A 129 0.93 -17.10 0.12
C HIS A 129 0.99 -17.61 1.56
N GLY A 130 -0.15 -17.89 2.19
CA GLY A 130 -0.22 -18.36 3.57
C GLY A 130 0.33 -17.36 4.60
N LEU A 131 0.26 -16.04 4.31
CA LEU A 131 0.79 -14.97 5.14
C LEU A 131 -0.34 -14.22 5.85
N SER A 132 0.02 -13.44 6.88
CA SER A 132 -0.93 -12.55 7.53
C SER A 132 -1.07 -11.23 6.74
N TRP A 133 -2.23 -10.59 6.87
CA TRP A 133 -2.51 -9.29 6.24
C TRP A 133 -1.42 -8.23 6.49
N PRO A 134 -0.92 -8.03 7.73
CA PRO A 134 0.14 -7.05 7.98
C PRO A 134 1.45 -7.35 7.25
N VAL A 135 1.81 -8.63 7.11
CA VAL A 135 3.03 -9.04 6.39
C VAL A 135 2.92 -8.72 4.91
N VAL A 136 1.77 -9.00 4.28
CA VAL A 136 1.54 -8.70 2.87
C VAL A 136 1.42 -7.20 2.64
N SER A 137 0.75 -6.46 3.53
CA SER A 137 0.67 -5.00 3.46
C SER A 137 2.05 -4.36 3.51
N ALA A 138 2.91 -4.78 4.45
CA ALA A 138 4.28 -4.30 4.53
C ALA A 138 5.13 -4.69 3.31
N ALA A 139 4.92 -5.89 2.76
CA ALA A 139 5.59 -6.36 1.55
C ALA A 139 5.18 -5.53 0.32
N PHE A 140 3.89 -5.25 0.18
CA PHE A 140 3.36 -4.36 -0.87
C PHE A 140 3.94 -2.95 -0.76
N THR A 141 3.93 -2.37 0.45
CA THR A 141 4.53 -1.04 0.68
C THR A 141 6.00 -1.01 0.30
N ALA A 142 6.78 -2.03 0.71
CA ALA A 142 8.19 -2.12 0.36
C ALA A 142 8.42 -2.25 -1.16
N HIS A 143 7.58 -3.04 -1.85
CA HIS A 143 7.61 -3.16 -3.31
C HIS A 143 7.29 -1.81 -3.98
N ALA A 144 6.21 -1.16 -3.56
CA ALA A 144 5.80 0.14 -4.08
C ALA A 144 6.90 1.20 -3.88
N THR A 145 7.52 1.25 -2.68
CA THR A 145 8.62 2.18 -2.39
C THR A 145 9.84 1.94 -3.28
N ALA A 146 10.11 0.68 -3.66
CA ALA A 146 11.25 0.36 -4.53
C ALA A 146 11.01 0.67 -6.02
N VAL A 147 9.74 0.66 -6.45
CA VAL A 147 9.37 0.82 -7.87
C VAL A 147 8.90 2.23 -8.21
N LEU A 148 8.17 2.87 -7.28
CA LEU A 148 7.65 4.21 -7.51
C LEU A 148 8.77 5.24 -7.48
N PRO A 149 8.77 6.21 -8.42
CA PRO A 149 9.75 7.29 -8.40
C PRO A 149 9.52 8.19 -7.18
N ASP A 150 10.59 8.69 -6.59
CA ASP A 150 10.55 9.65 -5.48
C ASP A 150 9.87 10.97 -5.87
N LYS A 151 9.81 11.27 -7.17
CA LYS A 151 9.31 12.53 -7.72
C LYS A 151 8.48 12.24 -8.97
N PRO A 152 7.27 12.84 -9.08
CA PRO A 152 6.48 12.72 -10.30
C PRO A 152 7.22 13.32 -11.50
N GLN A 153 7.06 12.69 -12.66
CA GLN A 153 7.52 13.26 -13.92
C GLN A 153 6.76 14.57 -14.25
N PRO A 154 7.23 15.40 -15.19
CA PRO A 154 6.51 16.61 -15.58
C PRO A 154 5.07 16.34 -15.98
N VAL A 155 4.15 17.17 -15.49
CA VAL A 155 2.70 17.06 -15.68
C VAL A 155 2.19 18.32 -16.39
N ALA A 156 1.48 18.13 -17.48
CA ALA A 156 0.87 19.25 -18.22
C ALA A 156 -0.58 19.55 -17.76
N VAL A 157 -1.32 18.51 -17.40
CA VAL A 157 -2.72 18.60 -16.96
C VAL A 157 -2.87 17.86 -15.64
N LEU A 158 -3.04 18.60 -14.57
CA LEU A 158 -3.16 18.10 -13.21
C LEU A 158 -4.64 18.06 -12.79
N GLY A 159 -5.09 16.88 -12.31
CA GLY A 159 -6.38 16.73 -11.64
C GLY A 159 -6.21 16.80 -10.13
N ILE A 160 -7.11 17.49 -9.43
CA ILE A 160 -7.18 17.54 -7.98
C ILE A 160 -8.61 17.22 -7.57
N ASP A 161 -8.77 16.17 -6.76
CA ASP A 161 -10.07 15.72 -6.30
C ASP A 161 -10.00 15.20 -4.86
N GLU A 162 -11.12 15.18 -4.15
CA GLU A 162 -11.21 14.71 -2.78
C GLU A 162 -11.84 13.32 -2.68
N ILE A 163 -11.28 12.49 -1.81
CA ILE A 163 -11.76 11.14 -1.55
C ILE A 163 -12.03 10.96 -0.07
N ARG A 164 -13.27 10.62 0.28
CA ARG A 164 -13.60 10.26 1.66
C ARG A 164 -13.05 8.87 1.99
N ARG A 165 -12.31 8.76 3.09
CA ARG A 165 -11.71 7.51 3.58
C ARG A 165 -12.57 6.87 4.66
N GLY A 166 -13.47 6.00 4.23
CA GLY A 166 -14.40 5.30 5.12
C GLY A 166 -15.68 6.08 5.42
N ARG A 167 -16.43 5.59 6.39
CA ARG A 167 -17.65 6.24 6.84
C ARG A 167 -17.34 7.23 7.96
N PRO A 168 -18.06 8.38 8.05
CA PRO A 168 -17.95 9.26 9.19
C PRO A 168 -18.39 8.53 10.46
N GLN A 169 -17.70 8.79 11.56
CA GLN A 169 -18.09 8.32 12.88
C GLN A 169 -18.82 9.45 13.59
N TRP A 170 -19.92 9.09 14.22
CA TRP A 170 -20.77 10.01 14.93
C TRP A 170 -20.77 9.66 16.40
N THR A 171 -20.77 10.67 17.27
CA THR A 171 -20.93 10.53 18.71
C THR A 171 -22.08 11.43 19.16
N TRP A 172 -22.90 10.94 20.07
CA TRP A 172 -23.93 11.76 20.66
C TRP A 172 -23.32 12.77 21.63
N ASN A 173 -23.63 14.04 21.44
CA ASN A 173 -23.25 15.12 22.35
C ASN A 173 -24.41 15.39 23.29
N ASP A 174 -24.25 15.01 24.57
CA ASP A 174 -25.31 15.18 25.61
C ASP A 174 -25.56 16.64 25.94
N GLU A 175 -24.57 17.51 25.82
CA GLU A 175 -24.72 18.95 26.12
C GLU A 175 -25.55 19.67 25.05
N GLN A 176 -25.32 19.33 23.79
CA GLN A 176 -25.97 19.95 22.63
C GLN A 176 -27.21 19.17 22.15
N GLN A 177 -27.48 17.98 22.73
CA GLN A 177 -28.57 17.08 22.36
C GLN A 177 -28.61 16.79 20.85
N CYS A 178 -27.44 16.58 20.24
CA CYS A 178 -27.29 16.28 18.81
C CYS A 178 -26.19 15.28 18.51
N TRP A 179 -26.26 14.68 17.31
CA TRP A 179 -25.18 13.85 16.79
C TRP A 179 -24.10 14.71 16.16
N GLU A 180 -22.87 14.55 16.62
CA GLU A 180 -21.69 15.23 16.08
C GLU A 180 -20.78 14.27 15.36
N ILE A 181 -20.16 14.73 14.26
CA ILE A 181 -19.14 13.96 13.54
C ILE A 181 -17.84 14.08 14.33
N THR A 182 -17.36 12.95 14.87
CA THR A 182 -16.06 12.88 15.57
C THR A 182 -14.91 12.48 14.67
N VAL A 183 -15.18 11.70 13.62
CA VAL A 183 -14.16 11.30 12.64
C VAL A 183 -14.75 11.40 11.23
N ASP A 184 -14.18 12.26 10.41
CA ASP A 184 -14.49 12.36 8.99
C ASP A 184 -13.18 12.51 8.20
N ARG A 185 -12.65 11.38 7.71
CA ARG A 185 -11.35 11.33 7.06
C ARG A 185 -11.47 11.59 5.57
N TRP A 186 -10.79 12.63 5.14
CA TRP A 186 -10.69 13.00 3.73
C TRP A 186 -9.24 12.95 3.29
N HIS A 187 -9.01 12.61 2.04
CA HIS A 187 -7.74 12.73 1.35
C HIS A 187 -7.95 13.50 0.06
N VAL A 188 -6.98 14.31 -0.31
CA VAL A 188 -6.92 14.93 -1.63
C VAL A 188 -5.96 14.14 -2.48
N GLY A 189 -6.41 13.71 -3.66
CA GLY A 189 -5.62 13.03 -4.67
C GLY A 189 -5.17 13.99 -5.76
N PHE A 190 -3.96 13.76 -6.27
CA PHE A 190 -3.35 14.47 -7.38
C PHE A 190 -3.11 13.48 -8.52
N VAL A 191 -3.62 13.76 -9.70
CA VAL A 191 -3.65 12.82 -10.83
C VAL A 191 -3.10 13.49 -12.08
N ASP A 192 -2.26 12.79 -12.84
CA ASP A 192 -1.88 13.18 -14.19
C ASP A 192 -3.00 12.80 -15.17
N LEU A 193 -3.67 13.79 -15.75
CA LEU A 193 -4.80 13.57 -16.65
C LEU A 193 -4.40 13.42 -18.12
N ALA A 194 -3.17 13.67 -18.50
CA ALA A 194 -2.72 13.68 -19.89
C ALA A 194 -1.50 12.82 -20.17
N GLY A 195 -0.61 12.62 -19.18
CA GLY A 195 0.67 11.94 -19.36
C GLY A 195 0.69 10.45 -19.04
N GLY A 196 -0.40 9.89 -18.46
CA GLY A 196 -0.50 8.46 -18.16
C GLY A 196 0.21 7.98 -16.89
N GLN A 197 0.71 8.90 -16.04
CA GLN A 197 1.32 8.52 -14.75
C GLN A 197 0.27 8.09 -13.70
N GLY A 198 -1.01 8.44 -13.92
CA GLY A 198 -2.09 8.14 -13.00
C GLY A 198 -2.01 8.97 -11.72
N LEU A 199 -2.16 8.30 -10.57
CA LEU A 199 -2.11 8.95 -9.26
C LEU A 199 -0.67 9.35 -8.91
N LEU A 200 -0.44 10.65 -8.75
CA LEU A 200 0.86 11.24 -8.42
C LEU A 200 1.12 11.31 -6.92
N GLY A 201 0.07 11.41 -6.12
CA GLY A 201 0.15 11.46 -4.67
C GLY A 201 -1.19 11.70 -4.00
N GLN A 202 -1.20 11.52 -2.69
CA GLN A 202 -2.34 11.82 -1.82
C GLN A 202 -1.87 12.52 -0.56
N VAL A 203 -2.67 13.44 -0.07
CA VAL A 203 -2.47 14.08 1.24
C VAL A 203 -3.71 13.93 2.11
N GLU A 204 -3.53 13.79 3.41
CA GLU A 204 -4.63 13.73 4.35
C GLU A 204 -5.26 15.11 4.54
N GLY A 205 -6.58 15.12 4.70
CA GLY A 205 -7.38 16.33 4.82
C GLY A 205 -7.89 16.85 3.47
N ARG A 206 -8.65 17.95 3.53
CA ARG A 206 -9.20 18.67 2.38
C ARG A 206 -9.07 20.18 2.52
N THR A 207 -7.94 20.64 3.06
CA THR A 207 -7.67 22.04 3.29
C THR A 207 -6.84 22.64 2.16
N SER A 208 -6.96 23.96 1.94
CA SER A 208 -6.13 24.66 0.96
C SER A 208 -4.64 24.60 1.32
N VAL A 209 -4.32 24.50 2.61
CA VAL A 209 -2.94 24.37 3.10
C VAL A 209 -2.35 23.03 2.65
N ALA A 210 -3.04 21.91 2.90
CA ALA A 210 -2.56 20.58 2.51
C ALA A 210 -2.33 20.48 0.99
N VAL A 211 -3.24 21.02 0.18
CA VAL A 211 -3.09 21.07 -1.29
C VAL A 211 -1.92 21.93 -1.72
N ARG A 212 -1.81 23.15 -1.16
CA ARG A 212 -0.71 24.06 -1.48
C ARG A 212 0.63 23.47 -1.10
N ASP A 213 0.75 22.88 0.10
CA ASP A 213 2.01 22.33 0.59
C ASP A 213 2.47 21.15 -0.28
N TRP A 214 1.54 20.30 -0.74
CA TRP A 214 1.86 19.26 -1.71
C TRP A 214 2.34 19.84 -3.06
N LEU A 215 1.72 20.90 -3.56
CA LEU A 215 2.13 21.53 -4.82
C LEU A 215 3.49 22.23 -4.69
N THR A 216 3.75 22.88 -3.57
CA THR A 216 4.97 23.68 -3.36
C THR A 216 6.20 22.86 -2.99
N GLN A 217 6.04 21.57 -2.63
CA GLN A 217 7.20 20.69 -2.39
C GLN A 217 7.99 20.41 -3.67
N TRP A 218 7.36 20.54 -4.84
CA TRP A 218 8.00 20.32 -6.13
C TRP A 218 8.76 21.55 -6.59
N ASP A 219 9.83 21.33 -7.35
CA ASP A 219 10.63 22.43 -7.89
C ASP A 219 9.84 23.34 -8.83
N GLU A 220 10.36 24.52 -9.07
CA GLU A 220 9.70 25.50 -9.91
C GLU A 220 9.52 25.02 -11.35
N ALA A 221 10.48 24.28 -11.90
CA ALA A 221 10.39 23.75 -13.26
C ALA A 221 9.21 22.80 -13.41
N TRP A 222 8.98 21.92 -12.43
CA TRP A 222 7.81 21.03 -12.40
C TRP A 222 6.52 21.85 -12.31
N ARG A 223 6.45 22.83 -11.42
CA ARG A 223 5.27 23.66 -11.24
C ARG A 223 4.94 24.49 -12.48
N GLN A 224 5.94 25.06 -13.15
CA GLN A 224 5.78 25.81 -14.39
C GLN A 224 5.32 24.93 -15.55
N GLY A 225 5.65 23.63 -15.54
CA GLY A 225 5.18 22.64 -16.50
C GLY A 225 3.67 22.41 -16.46
N VAL A 226 3.02 22.64 -15.31
CA VAL A 226 1.56 22.48 -15.17
C VAL A 226 0.83 23.62 -15.85
N ARG A 227 0.17 23.33 -16.96
CA ARG A 227 -0.56 24.31 -17.78
C ARG A 227 -2.04 24.38 -17.45
N VAL A 228 -2.62 23.26 -17.04
CA VAL A 228 -4.05 23.16 -16.73
C VAL A 228 -4.21 22.43 -15.41
N VAL A 229 -5.10 22.93 -14.56
CA VAL A 229 -5.52 22.24 -13.33
C VAL A 229 -7.02 22.03 -13.40
N ALA A 230 -7.43 20.75 -13.40
CA ALA A 230 -8.83 20.34 -13.32
C ALA A 230 -9.20 20.10 -11.84
N ILE A 231 -10.23 20.80 -11.39
CA ILE A 231 -10.76 20.72 -10.03
C ILE A 231 -12.28 20.55 -10.06
N ASP A 232 -12.85 20.11 -8.95
CA ASP A 232 -14.27 20.29 -8.69
C ASP A 232 -14.60 21.80 -8.48
N MET A 233 -15.84 22.13 -8.20
CA MET A 233 -16.25 23.52 -7.90
C MET A 233 -15.83 24.00 -6.50
N CYS A 234 -14.87 23.32 -5.84
CA CYS A 234 -14.42 23.64 -4.49
C CYS A 234 -13.56 24.91 -4.47
N THR A 235 -13.98 25.90 -3.68
CA THR A 235 -13.25 27.16 -3.52
C THR A 235 -11.90 26.98 -2.85
N VAL A 236 -11.76 25.93 -2.03
CA VAL A 236 -10.53 25.56 -1.31
C VAL A 236 -9.43 25.17 -2.30
N PHE A 237 -9.74 24.29 -3.26
CA PHE A 237 -8.78 23.84 -4.28
C PHE A 237 -8.44 24.97 -5.26
N LYS A 238 -9.43 25.79 -5.63
CA LYS A 238 -9.21 26.96 -6.45
C LYS A 238 -8.21 27.94 -5.82
N ALA A 239 -8.34 28.22 -4.52
CA ALA A 239 -7.43 29.11 -3.81
C ALA A 239 -6.01 28.53 -3.74
N ALA A 240 -5.88 27.25 -3.41
CA ALA A 240 -4.58 26.56 -3.34
C ALA A 240 -3.87 26.50 -4.71
N ALA A 241 -4.61 26.13 -5.77
CA ALA A 241 -4.06 26.05 -7.12
C ALA A 241 -3.60 27.42 -7.63
N ARG A 242 -4.38 28.48 -7.43
CA ARG A 242 -3.98 29.84 -7.82
C ARG A 242 -2.75 30.36 -7.08
N ALA A 243 -2.59 29.99 -5.80
CA ALA A 243 -1.44 30.39 -5.02
C ALA A 243 -0.16 29.64 -5.43
N ALA A 244 -0.25 28.34 -5.72
CA ALA A 244 0.90 27.50 -6.01
C ALA A 244 1.25 27.44 -7.52
N LEU A 245 0.26 27.61 -8.41
CA LEU A 245 0.36 27.48 -9.87
C LEU A 245 -0.33 28.65 -10.56
N PRO A 246 0.14 29.89 -10.36
CA PRO A 246 -0.56 31.09 -10.84
C PRO A 246 -0.68 31.17 -12.37
N GLN A 247 0.22 30.53 -13.10
CA GLN A 247 0.25 30.44 -14.56
C GLN A 247 -0.75 29.44 -15.13
N ALA A 248 -1.21 28.45 -14.30
CA ALA A 248 -2.05 27.37 -14.77
C ALA A 248 -3.50 27.83 -15.00
N ARG A 249 -4.08 27.37 -16.11
CA ARG A 249 -5.51 27.55 -16.39
C ARG A 249 -6.34 26.61 -15.54
N LEU A 250 -7.22 27.15 -14.70
CA LEU A 250 -8.19 26.34 -13.95
C LEU A 250 -9.37 25.97 -14.83
N VAL A 251 -9.72 24.68 -14.81
CA VAL A 251 -10.91 24.14 -15.45
C VAL A 251 -11.74 23.37 -14.42
N VAL A 252 -13.04 23.40 -14.58
CA VAL A 252 -13.96 22.62 -13.75
C VAL A 252 -14.16 21.26 -14.42
N ASP A 253 -14.11 20.19 -13.62
CA ASP A 253 -14.44 18.86 -14.11
C ASP A 253 -15.91 18.81 -14.56
N HIS A 254 -16.13 18.38 -15.80
CA HIS A 254 -17.45 18.29 -16.42
C HIS A 254 -18.39 17.33 -15.66
N PHE A 255 -17.88 16.30 -15.00
CA PHE A 255 -18.68 15.38 -14.20
C PHE A 255 -19.44 16.12 -13.08
N HIS A 256 -18.76 16.99 -12.34
CA HIS A 256 -19.38 17.81 -11.30
C HIS A 256 -20.41 18.81 -11.85
N LEU A 257 -20.18 19.35 -13.04
CA LEU A 257 -21.14 20.22 -13.71
C LEU A 257 -22.43 19.45 -14.07
N VAL A 258 -22.30 18.25 -14.65
CA VAL A 258 -23.43 17.38 -14.97
C VAL A 258 -24.16 16.94 -13.73
N GLN A 259 -23.45 16.62 -12.66
CA GLN A 259 -24.04 16.26 -11.37
C GLN A 259 -24.91 17.40 -10.79
N LEU A 260 -24.43 18.63 -10.82
CA LEU A 260 -25.21 19.80 -10.39
C LEU A 260 -26.46 20.02 -11.24
N ALA A 261 -26.35 19.87 -12.56
CA ALA A 261 -27.50 19.96 -13.46
C ALA A 261 -28.56 18.88 -13.13
N ASN A 262 -28.15 17.64 -12.89
CA ASN A 262 -29.03 16.56 -12.49
C ASN A 262 -29.66 16.78 -11.10
N GLN A 263 -28.92 17.38 -10.16
CA GLN A 263 -29.43 17.76 -8.87
C GLN A 263 -30.52 18.84 -9.00
N ALA A 264 -30.26 19.88 -9.75
CA ALA A 264 -31.21 20.96 -10.03
C ALA A 264 -32.49 20.41 -10.69
N LEU A 265 -32.36 19.52 -11.69
CA LEU A 265 -33.49 18.82 -12.29
C LEU A 265 -34.30 18.03 -11.27
N THR A 266 -33.61 17.32 -10.37
CA THR A 266 -34.26 16.53 -9.33
C THR A 266 -35.03 17.42 -8.35
N GLU A 267 -34.46 18.56 -7.97
CA GLU A 267 -35.13 19.54 -7.11
C GLU A 267 -36.37 20.14 -7.76
N VAL A 268 -36.29 20.52 -9.05
CA VAL A 268 -37.43 21.01 -9.82
C VAL A 268 -38.52 19.93 -9.88
N ARG A 269 -38.17 18.69 -10.23
CA ARG A 269 -39.12 17.58 -10.28
C ARG A 269 -39.81 17.35 -8.94
N ARG A 270 -39.07 17.32 -7.84
CA ARG A 270 -39.64 17.19 -6.48
C ARG A 270 -40.63 18.31 -6.16
N ARG A 271 -40.25 19.56 -6.47
CA ARG A 271 -41.13 20.72 -6.26
C ARG A 271 -42.42 20.61 -7.08
N VAL A 272 -42.32 20.32 -8.38
CA VAL A 272 -43.48 20.17 -9.27
C VAL A 272 -44.36 19.00 -8.82
N THR A 273 -43.77 17.86 -8.46
CA THR A 273 -44.51 16.71 -7.95
C THR A 273 -45.30 17.05 -6.66
N LEU A 274 -44.68 17.79 -5.74
CA LEU A 274 -45.31 18.24 -4.52
C LEU A 274 -46.46 19.22 -4.82
N GLN A 275 -46.29 20.16 -5.74
CA GLN A 275 -47.31 21.13 -6.14
C GLN A 275 -48.49 20.47 -6.83
N VAL A 276 -48.24 19.51 -7.75
CA VAL A 276 -49.30 18.86 -8.54
C VAL A 276 -49.98 17.74 -7.79
N ARG A 277 -49.26 16.95 -7.01
CA ARG A 277 -49.80 15.74 -6.37
C ARG A 277 -49.98 15.86 -4.84
N GLY A 278 -49.51 16.94 -4.23
CA GLY A 278 -49.54 17.15 -2.77
C GLY A 278 -48.67 16.21 -1.94
N ARG A 279 -47.84 15.37 -2.59
CA ARG A 279 -46.95 14.38 -1.95
C ARG A 279 -45.67 14.15 -2.77
N LEU A 280 -44.54 13.82 -2.11
CA LEU A 280 -43.24 13.57 -2.76
C LEU A 280 -43.08 12.16 -3.33
N PHE A 281 -43.74 11.16 -2.72
CA PHE A 281 -43.72 9.77 -3.15
C PHE A 281 -45.12 9.30 -3.47
N GLY A 282 -45.31 8.77 -4.68
CA GLY A 282 -46.57 8.23 -5.17
C GLY A 282 -46.65 6.71 -4.98
N GLY A 283 -47.85 6.17 -5.24
CA GLY A 283 -48.06 4.73 -5.30
C GLY A 283 -47.50 4.09 -6.57
N VAL A 284 -47.95 2.87 -6.87
CA VAL A 284 -47.46 2.00 -7.95
C VAL A 284 -47.39 2.67 -9.34
N GLU A 285 -48.16 3.71 -9.58
CA GLU A 285 -48.18 4.47 -10.86
C GLU A 285 -46.90 5.31 -11.11
N ASP A 286 -46.08 5.58 -10.08
CA ASP A 286 -44.85 6.36 -10.21
C ASP A 286 -43.61 5.52 -10.62
N GLU A 287 -43.68 4.18 -10.58
CA GLU A 287 -42.57 3.32 -10.96
C GLU A 287 -42.24 3.40 -12.45
N HIS A 288 -43.21 3.62 -13.31
CA HIS A 288 -43.02 3.72 -14.76
C HIS A 288 -42.27 4.98 -15.22
N LEU A 289 -42.24 6.03 -14.40
CA LEU A 289 -41.51 7.28 -14.72
C LEU A 289 -39.99 7.18 -14.43
N TRP A 290 -39.56 6.18 -13.68
CA TRP A 290 -38.15 5.97 -13.28
C TRP A 290 -37.35 5.10 -14.24
N VAL A 291 -38.02 4.28 -15.07
CA VAL A 291 -37.35 3.31 -15.96
C VAL A 291 -36.69 4.00 -17.17
N GLY A 292 -37.11 5.17 -17.56
CA GLY A 292 -36.60 5.90 -18.74
C GLY A 292 -35.28 6.64 -18.56
N LEU A 293 -34.71 6.73 -17.33
CA LEU A 293 -33.53 7.55 -17.02
C LEU A 293 -32.29 6.75 -16.58
N ARG A 294 -32.35 5.41 -16.73
CA ARG A 294 -31.19 4.50 -16.47
C ARG A 294 -30.65 3.88 -17.76
N ARG A 295 -30.52 4.65 -18.83
CA ARG A 295 -29.72 4.22 -19.98
C ARG A 295 -28.71 5.29 -20.35
#